data_3ac109dc4ba7482e977c5aa4fc127483
#
_entry.id   3ac109dc4ba7482e977c5aa4fc127483
#
_cell.length_a   1.000
_cell.length_b   1.000
_cell.length_c   1.000
_cell.angle_alpha   90.00
_cell.angle_beta   90.00
_cell.angle_gamma   90.00
#
_symmetry.space_group_name_H-M   'P 1'
#
loop_
_entity.id
_entity.type
_entity.pdbx_description
1 polymer ?
#
loop_
_entity_poly.entity_id
_entity_poly.type
_entity_poly.pdbx_seq_one_letter_code
_entity_poly.pdbx_strand_id
1 'polypeptide(L)'
;MFFLIQPEVREADVFTRMPERWRKPGVQTDWARANRGGLPTDSFLEGPVWDPAGYLFVTDIPHGRIFRISTNGEWELVAQYDGEPNGMKRYDDAHLLITDYRNGLMLLEIERGVVKPFLERRNSERFRGVNDLTFDSRGNLYFTDQGQSGLHDPSGRVYRLAPDGRLDMLLGNCPSPNGLVLSPDEKVLFVGMTRGNCVWRVPLQADGSVSKVGQFFTSYGPSGPDGLTVDCEGRILVANPGLGRVWVLNHRAEPVEVLINSAGTSLTNLCFGGDDMKTLYMTESVSGSVLKARMKVAGPLPHRAKT
;
A
#
# COMPACT_ATOMS: atom_id res chain seq x y z
N MET A 1 2.07 -25.90 0.78
CA MET A 1 1.72 -25.73 2.22
C MET A 1 0.37 -26.36 2.44
N PHE A 2 0.26 -27.30 3.36
CA PHE A 2 -1.02 -27.88 3.76
C PHE A 2 -1.53 -27.03 4.94
N PHE A 3 -2.63 -26.33 4.75
CA PHE A 3 -3.29 -25.63 5.85
C PHE A 3 -4.03 -26.66 6.70
N LEU A 4 -3.89 -26.58 8.01
CA LEU A 4 -4.64 -27.42 8.96
C LEU A 4 -6.14 -27.09 8.92
N ILE A 5 -6.49 -25.85 8.55
CA ILE A 5 -7.85 -25.37 8.35
C ILE A 5 -7.92 -24.81 6.92
N GLN A 6 -8.92 -25.21 6.17
CA GLN A 6 -9.16 -24.61 4.86
C GLN A 6 -9.74 -23.20 5.06
N PRO A 7 -9.13 -22.16 4.43
CA PRO A 7 -9.67 -20.82 4.51
C PRO A 7 -11.02 -20.72 3.79
N GLU A 8 -11.90 -19.86 4.30
CA GLU A 8 -13.13 -19.50 3.60
C GLU A 8 -12.77 -18.74 2.31
N VAL A 9 -13.32 -19.16 1.18
CA VAL A 9 -13.10 -18.47 -0.10
C VAL A 9 -14.33 -17.63 -0.42
N ARG A 10 -14.09 -16.32 -0.66
CA ARG A 10 -15.15 -15.38 -1.02
C ARG A 10 -14.75 -14.57 -2.23
N GLU A 11 -15.72 -14.19 -3.05
CA GLU A 11 -15.52 -13.33 -4.18
C GLU A 11 -15.70 -11.85 -3.79
N ALA A 12 -14.83 -11.00 -4.32
CA ALA A 12 -14.91 -9.55 -4.21
C ALA A 12 -15.62 -8.98 -5.45
N ASP A 13 -16.50 -8.02 -5.24
CA ASP A 13 -17.25 -7.36 -6.29
C ASP A 13 -16.44 -6.21 -6.92
N VAL A 14 -16.65 -5.94 -8.20
CA VAL A 14 -16.17 -4.71 -8.83
C VAL A 14 -17.01 -3.54 -8.30
N PHE A 15 -16.36 -2.63 -7.59
CA PHE A 15 -17.00 -1.39 -7.12
C PHE A 15 -17.13 -0.39 -8.26
N THR A 16 -16.04 -0.11 -8.96
CA THR A 16 -16.00 0.81 -10.09
C THR A 16 -14.78 0.54 -10.97
N ARG A 17 -14.80 1.06 -12.20
CA ARG A 17 -13.66 1.00 -13.13
C ARG A 17 -13.26 2.41 -13.53
N MET A 18 -11.97 2.61 -13.75
CA MET A 18 -11.47 3.88 -14.29
C MET A 18 -12.19 4.19 -15.61
N PRO A 19 -12.86 5.34 -15.73
CA PRO A 19 -13.51 5.74 -16.97
C PRO A 19 -12.55 5.82 -18.17
N GLU A 20 -13.01 5.45 -19.37
CA GLU A 20 -12.20 5.42 -20.59
C GLU A 20 -11.48 6.75 -20.89
N ARG A 21 -12.12 7.89 -20.54
CA ARG A 21 -11.49 9.22 -20.70
C ARG A 21 -10.19 9.39 -19.92
N TRP A 22 -9.94 8.56 -18.89
CA TRP A 22 -8.73 8.57 -18.09
C TRP A 22 -7.74 7.48 -18.47
N ARG A 23 -8.16 6.49 -19.26
CA ARG A 23 -7.27 5.43 -19.77
C ARG A 23 -6.29 6.03 -20.78
N LYS A 24 -5.04 5.58 -20.76
CA LYS A 24 -3.98 6.06 -21.67
C LYS A 24 -3.30 4.89 -22.40
N PRO A 25 -4.04 4.18 -23.28
CA PRO A 25 -3.50 3.03 -23.97
C PRO A 25 -2.31 3.41 -24.84
N GLY A 26 -1.30 2.53 -24.90
CA GLY A 26 -0.11 2.68 -25.74
C GLY A 26 0.93 3.68 -25.23
N VAL A 27 0.70 4.37 -24.11
CA VAL A 27 1.66 5.32 -23.55
C VAL A 27 2.77 4.56 -22.81
N GLN A 28 4.02 4.84 -23.20
CA GLN A 28 5.20 4.39 -22.48
C GLN A 28 5.67 5.46 -21.50
N THR A 29 5.94 5.06 -20.28
CA THR A 29 6.47 5.94 -19.23
C THR A 29 7.79 5.41 -18.69
N ASP A 30 8.55 6.23 -17.99
CA ASP A 30 9.79 5.80 -17.33
C ASP A 30 9.52 4.73 -16.28
N TRP A 31 8.42 4.88 -15.53
CA TRP A 31 7.97 3.86 -14.60
C TRP A 31 7.71 2.50 -15.28
N ALA A 32 7.01 2.49 -16.43
CA ALA A 32 6.74 1.26 -17.18
C ALA A 32 8.04 0.64 -17.71
N ARG A 33 9.00 1.44 -18.14
CA ARG A 33 10.33 0.95 -18.54
C ARG A 33 11.05 0.26 -17.38
N ALA A 34 11.03 0.87 -16.20
CA ALA A 34 11.71 0.34 -15.01
C ALA A 34 11.00 -0.88 -14.40
N ASN A 35 9.66 -0.89 -14.41
CA ASN A 35 8.88 -1.85 -13.60
C ASN A 35 8.10 -2.89 -14.42
N ARG A 36 7.91 -2.67 -15.74
CA ARG A 36 7.09 -3.51 -16.63
C ARG A 36 7.84 -3.96 -17.90
N GLY A 37 9.17 -3.87 -17.89
CA GLY A 37 9.99 -4.22 -19.06
C GLY A 37 9.69 -3.37 -20.30
N GLY A 38 9.19 -2.16 -20.12
CA GLY A 38 8.85 -1.23 -21.21
C GLY A 38 7.49 -1.48 -21.87
N LEU A 39 6.68 -2.41 -21.35
CA LEU A 39 5.32 -2.60 -21.85
C LEU A 39 4.46 -1.36 -21.59
N PRO A 40 3.75 -0.83 -22.59
CA PRO A 40 2.82 0.28 -22.37
C PRO A 40 1.82 -0.04 -21.27
N THR A 41 1.62 0.90 -20.37
CA THR A 41 0.73 0.74 -19.24
C THR A 41 -0.25 1.91 -19.19
N ASP A 42 -1.50 1.63 -19.49
CA ASP A 42 -2.54 2.66 -19.61
C ASP A 42 -3.01 3.23 -18.28
N SER A 43 -2.90 2.47 -17.21
CA SER A 43 -3.02 2.88 -15.82
C SER A 43 -2.39 1.83 -14.91
N PHE A 44 -2.04 2.21 -13.67
CA PHE A 44 -1.61 1.29 -12.63
C PHE A 44 -2.06 1.84 -11.29
N LEU A 45 -3.22 1.36 -10.82
CA LEU A 45 -3.87 1.85 -9.62
C LEU A 45 -3.17 1.32 -8.37
N GLU A 46 -2.96 2.22 -7.40
CA GLU A 46 -2.32 1.95 -6.12
C GLU A 46 -2.86 2.83 -5.00
N GLY A 47 -2.29 2.69 -3.82
CA GLY A 47 -2.41 3.56 -2.66
C GLY A 47 -3.83 3.92 -2.24
N PRO A 48 -4.76 2.97 -2.09
CA PRO A 48 -6.12 3.31 -1.72
C PRO A 48 -6.18 3.87 -0.30
N VAL A 49 -6.89 4.98 -0.13
CA VAL A 49 -7.13 5.63 1.16
C VAL A 49 -8.58 6.05 1.27
N TRP A 50 -9.24 5.62 2.34
CA TRP A 50 -10.58 6.07 2.67
C TRP A 50 -10.55 7.40 3.43
N ASP A 51 -11.33 8.36 2.94
CA ASP A 51 -11.60 9.61 3.62
C ASP A 51 -12.97 9.56 4.31
N PRO A 52 -13.06 9.92 5.61
CA PRO A 52 -14.33 9.97 6.32
C PRO A 52 -15.39 10.91 5.72
N ALA A 53 -15.00 11.82 4.84
CA ALA A 53 -15.95 12.62 4.05
C ALA A 53 -16.70 11.81 2.96
N GLY A 54 -16.44 10.50 2.86
CA GLY A 54 -17.14 9.59 1.94
C GLY A 54 -16.44 9.42 0.59
N TYR A 55 -15.14 9.60 0.53
CA TYR A 55 -14.35 9.40 -0.69
C TYR A 55 -13.29 8.33 -0.52
N LEU A 56 -13.05 7.60 -1.60
CA LEU A 56 -11.87 6.75 -1.73
C LEU A 56 -10.86 7.46 -2.64
N PHE A 57 -9.65 7.68 -2.15
CA PHE A 57 -8.55 8.17 -2.99
C PHE A 57 -7.74 6.98 -3.51
N VAL A 58 -7.23 7.09 -4.74
CA VAL A 58 -6.30 6.14 -5.36
C VAL A 58 -5.26 6.89 -6.17
N THR A 59 -4.05 6.33 -6.25
CA THR A 59 -3.01 6.79 -7.15
C THR A 59 -3.07 6.04 -8.48
N ASP A 60 -2.52 6.66 -9.52
CA ASP A 60 -2.22 6.04 -10.80
C ASP A 60 -0.77 6.37 -11.18
N ILE A 61 0.10 5.44 -10.82
CA ILE A 61 1.55 5.63 -10.75
C ILE A 61 2.14 6.14 -12.07
N PRO A 62 1.93 5.46 -13.24
CA PRO A 62 2.65 5.79 -14.47
C PRO A 62 2.39 7.19 -14.99
N HIS A 63 1.30 7.80 -14.56
CA HIS A 63 0.81 9.07 -15.11
C HIS A 63 0.79 10.20 -14.09
N GLY A 64 1.35 9.99 -12.88
CA GLY A 64 1.46 11.00 -11.84
C GLY A 64 0.11 11.52 -11.35
N ARG A 65 -0.93 10.67 -11.30
CA ARG A 65 -2.30 11.08 -11.03
C ARG A 65 -2.80 10.59 -9.69
N ILE A 66 -3.65 11.41 -9.07
CA ILE A 66 -4.38 11.06 -7.85
C ILE A 66 -5.85 11.32 -8.13
N PHE A 67 -6.66 10.31 -7.93
CA PHE A 67 -8.11 10.39 -8.09
C PHE A 67 -8.80 10.29 -6.74
N ARG A 68 -9.98 10.94 -6.61
CA ARG A 68 -10.98 10.61 -5.61
C ARG A 68 -12.19 9.97 -6.28
N ILE A 69 -12.78 9.01 -5.57
CA ILE A 69 -13.91 8.21 -6.04
C ILE A 69 -15.02 8.34 -5.00
N SER A 70 -16.20 8.77 -5.42
CA SER A 70 -17.35 8.88 -4.53
C SER A 70 -17.90 7.51 -4.13
N THR A 71 -18.77 7.46 -3.12
CA THR A 71 -19.48 6.23 -2.73
C THR A 71 -20.33 5.63 -3.85
N ASN A 72 -20.70 6.45 -4.88
CA ASN A 72 -21.41 6.00 -6.08
C ASN A 72 -20.48 5.51 -7.20
N GLY A 73 -19.15 5.51 -6.98
CA GLY A 73 -18.17 5.06 -7.96
C GLY A 73 -17.78 6.10 -9.03
N GLU A 74 -18.09 7.37 -8.82
CA GLU A 74 -17.72 8.45 -9.73
C GLU A 74 -16.28 8.92 -9.48
N TRP A 75 -15.53 9.10 -10.58
CA TRP A 75 -14.10 9.44 -10.57
C TRP A 75 -13.87 10.91 -10.84
N GLU A 76 -13.06 11.54 -10.01
CA GLU A 76 -12.57 12.89 -10.15
C GLU A 76 -11.05 12.92 -10.04
N LEU A 77 -10.39 13.65 -10.96
CA LEU A 77 -8.95 13.90 -10.89
C LEU A 77 -8.69 15.02 -9.87
N VAL A 78 -8.01 14.70 -8.79
CA VAL A 78 -7.63 15.66 -7.74
C VAL A 78 -6.32 16.35 -8.08
N ALA A 79 -5.31 15.57 -8.50
CA ALA A 79 -4.00 16.12 -8.85
C ALA A 79 -3.35 15.31 -9.97
N GLN A 80 -2.56 16.01 -10.77
CA GLN A 80 -1.60 15.43 -11.71
C GLN A 80 -0.31 16.23 -11.67
N TYR A 81 0.83 15.55 -11.50
CA TYR A 81 2.13 16.19 -11.37
C TYR A 81 3.24 15.31 -11.97
N ASP A 82 4.46 15.87 -12.07
CA ASP A 82 5.63 15.12 -12.53
C ASP A 82 6.17 14.24 -11.40
N GLY A 83 5.56 13.06 -11.26
CA GLY A 83 5.88 12.10 -10.22
C GLY A 83 5.31 10.72 -10.53
N GLU A 84 5.58 9.80 -9.61
CA GLU A 84 5.17 8.40 -9.65
C GLU A 84 4.53 8.02 -8.30
N PRO A 85 3.32 8.62 -7.98
CA PRO A 85 2.66 8.39 -6.69
C PRO A 85 2.28 6.93 -6.50
N ASN A 86 2.58 6.37 -5.34
CA ASN A 86 2.29 4.99 -4.99
C ASN A 86 1.38 4.93 -3.75
N GLY A 87 1.88 4.56 -2.57
CA GLY A 87 1.08 4.52 -1.35
C GLY A 87 0.63 5.90 -0.87
N MET A 88 -0.50 5.96 -0.19
CA MET A 88 -1.01 7.18 0.45
C MET A 88 -1.55 6.87 1.85
N LYS A 89 -1.48 7.87 2.73
CA LYS A 89 -2.21 7.89 4.01
C LYS A 89 -2.67 9.31 4.32
N ARG A 90 -3.75 9.43 5.09
CA ARG A 90 -4.14 10.74 5.64
C ARG A 90 -3.02 11.25 6.53
N TYR A 91 -2.62 12.49 6.28
CA TYR A 91 -1.68 13.21 7.15
C TYR A 91 -2.46 14.01 8.20
N ASP A 92 -3.42 14.81 7.73
CA ASP A 92 -4.39 15.54 8.54
C ASP A 92 -5.73 15.66 7.77
N ASP A 93 -6.62 16.54 8.21
CA ASP A 93 -7.95 16.69 7.57
C ASP A 93 -7.87 17.35 6.18
N ALA A 94 -6.81 18.08 5.87
CA ALA A 94 -6.62 18.78 4.60
C ALA A 94 -5.59 18.11 3.68
N HIS A 95 -4.77 17.17 4.19
CA HIS A 95 -3.63 16.65 3.45
C HIS A 95 -3.56 15.13 3.42
N LEU A 96 -3.07 14.61 2.28
CA LEU A 96 -2.58 13.24 2.15
C LEU A 96 -1.06 13.23 2.03
N LEU A 97 -0.41 12.32 2.76
CA LEU A 97 1.01 12.02 2.57
C LEU A 97 1.13 10.86 1.57
N ILE A 98 2.03 11.04 0.61
CA ILE A 98 2.18 10.17 -0.56
C ILE A 98 3.62 9.66 -0.59
N THR A 99 3.81 8.37 -0.81
CA THR A 99 5.08 7.82 -1.27
C THR A 99 5.16 7.97 -2.78
N ASP A 100 6.13 8.71 -3.26
CA ASP A 100 6.37 8.88 -4.69
C ASP A 100 7.67 8.18 -5.06
N TYR A 101 7.59 7.18 -5.94
CA TYR A 101 8.72 6.35 -6.33
C TYR A 101 9.90 7.16 -6.87
N ARG A 102 9.62 8.30 -7.52
CA ARG A 102 10.62 9.19 -8.13
C ARG A 102 11.07 10.31 -7.20
N ASN A 103 10.13 10.89 -6.43
CA ASN A 103 10.35 12.16 -5.71
C ASN A 103 10.52 11.98 -4.18
N GLY A 104 10.27 10.79 -3.62
CA GLY A 104 10.31 10.56 -2.18
C GLY A 104 8.94 10.74 -1.52
N LEU A 105 8.89 11.34 -0.34
CA LEU A 105 7.62 11.62 0.32
C LEU A 105 7.08 12.99 -0.14
N MET A 106 5.82 13.01 -0.58
CA MET A 106 5.12 14.19 -1.08
C MET A 106 3.87 14.45 -0.24
N LEU A 107 3.46 15.70 -0.15
CA LEU A 107 2.26 16.14 0.56
C LEU A 107 1.26 16.73 -0.44
N LEU A 108 0.06 16.17 -0.51
CA LEU A 108 -1.05 16.70 -1.30
C LEU A 108 -1.97 17.54 -0.42
N GLU A 109 -2.18 18.79 -0.78
CA GLU A 109 -3.27 19.64 -0.27
C GLU A 109 -4.54 19.31 -1.07
N ILE A 110 -5.51 18.62 -0.44
CA ILE A 110 -6.63 17.97 -1.13
C ILE A 110 -7.48 18.96 -1.92
N GLU A 111 -7.93 20.04 -1.26
CA GLU A 111 -8.86 21.01 -1.87
C GLU A 111 -8.25 21.77 -3.06
N ARG A 112 -6.94 21.99 -3.04
CA ARG A 112 -6.24 22.74 -4.08
C ARG A 112 -5.63 21.85 -5.16
N GLY A 113 -5.54 20.53 -4.91
CA GLY A 113 -4.85 19.59 -5.80
C GLY A 113 -3.36 19.86 -5.96
N VAL A 114 -2.74 20.50 -4.98
CA VAL A 114 -1.33 20.90 -5.04
C VAL A 114 -0.47 19.88 -4.31
N VAL A 115 0.52 19.32 -5.01
CA VAL A 115 1.48 18.36 -4.45
C VAL A 115 2.82 19.07 -4.23
N LYS A 116 3.39 18.92 -3.03
CA LYS A 116 4.67 19.53 -2.62
C LYS A 116 5.61 18.48 -2.03
N PRO A 117 6.94 18.66 -2.15
CA PRO A 117 7.89 17.81 -1.44
C PRO A 117 7.69 17.88 0.09
N PHE A 118 7.73 16.71 0.74
CA PHE A 118 7.71 16.56 2.20
C PHE A 118 9.09 16.10 2.70
N LEU A 119 9.61 15.00 2.13
CA LEU A 119 10.95 14.49 2.44
C LEU A 119 11.52 13.75 1.22
N GLU A 120 12.54 14.29 0.59
CA GLU A 120 13.09 13.75 -0.66
C GLU A 120 14.30 12.84 -0.48
N ARG A 121 14.98 12.96 0.67
CA ARG A 121 16.30 12.32 0.89
C ARG A 121 16.59 12.06 2.37
N ARG A 122 17.48 11.12 2.60
CA ARG A 122 18.15 10.94 3.88
C ARG A 122 19.57 11.51 3.78
N ASN A 123 19.84 12.58 4.54
CA ASN A 123 21.09 13.34 4.40
C ASN A 123 21.30 13.79 2.94
N SER A 124 22.40 13.37 2.30
CA SER A 124 22.73 13.68 0.90
C SER A 124 22.19 12.65 -0.12
N GLU A 125 21.70 11.48 0.34
CA GLU A 125 21.23 10.40 -0.53
C GLU A 125 19.72 10.50 -0.76
N ARG A 126 19.29 10.53 -2.03
CA ARG A 126 17.87 10.39 -2.39
C ARG A 126 17.36 8.98 -2.06
N PHE A 127 16.07 8.87 -1.78
CA PHE A 127 15.41 7.57 -1.72
C PHE A 127 15.50 6.88 -3.08
N ARG A 128 15.50 5.55 -3.06
CA ARG A 128 15.68 4.72 -4.26
C ARG A 128 14.38 4.48 -5.02
N GLY A 129 13.25 4.63 -4.33
CA GLY A 129 11.91 4.42 -4.83
C GLY A 129 10.98 4.04 -3.70
N VAL A 130 10.47 5.05 -2.98
CA VAL A 130 9.54 4.82 -1.86
C VAL A 130 8.23 4.25 -2.38
N ASN A 131 7.66 3.28 -1.63
CA ASN A 131 6.52 2.50 -2.10
C ASN A 131 5.27 2.69 -1.23
N ASP A 132 5.28 2.30 0.04
CA ASP A 132 4.10 2.40 0.91
C ASP A 132 4.45 2.97 2.28
N LEU A 133 3.43 3.34 3.07
CA LEU A 133 3.62 4.03 4.33
C LEU A 133 2.50 3.69 5.33
N THR A 134 2.81 3.85 6.63
CA THR A 134 1.83 3.76 7.72
C THR A 134 2.27 4.62 8.91
N PHE A 135 1.31 5.03 9.76
CA PHE A 135 1.57 5.78 10.97
C PHE A 135 1.31 4.94 12.22
N ASP A 136 2.03 5.22 13.31
CA ASP A 136 1.64 4.78 14.64
C ASP A 136 0.81 5.86 15.37
N SER A 137 0.27 5.53 16.54
CA SER A 137 -0.57 6.44 17.36
C SER A 137 0.22 7.62 17.93
N ARG A 138 1.55 7.56 17.91
CA ARG A 138 2.46 8.62 18.36
C ARG A 138 2.84 9.59 17.26
N GLY A 139 2.42 9.31 16.01
CA GLY A 139 2.73 10.10 14.83
C GLY A 139 4.06 9.75 14.15
N ASN A 140 4.72 8.64 14.54
CA ASN A 140 5.84 8.16 13.74
C ASN A 140 5.31 7.60 12.42
N LEU A 141 5.98 8.00 11.34
CA LEU A 141 5.74 7.49 9.99
C LEU A 141 6.71 6.36 9.69
N TYR A 142 6.19 5.21 9.28
CA TYR A 142 6.96 4.10 8.75
C TYR A 142 6.75 4.04 7.24
N PHE A 143 7.81 3.83 6.46
CA PHE A 143 7.69 3.72 5.01
C PHE A 143 8.76 2.82 4.41
N THR A 144 8.45 2.23 3.28
CA THR A 144 9.34 1.37 2.51
C THR A 144 10.02 2.14 1.40
N ASP A 145 11.30 1.88 1.18
CA ASP A 145 12.10 2.39 0.07
C ASP A 145 12.56 1.18 -0.75
N GLN A 146 11.71 0.81 -1.70
CA GLN A 146 11.80 -0.44 -2.47
C GLN A 146 12.93 -0.42 -3.49
N GLY A 147 13.02 0.65 -4.27
CA GLY A 147 13.90 0.74 -5.42
C GLY A 147 13.71 -0.43 -6.39
N GLN A 148 14.79 -0.84 -7.03
CA GLN A 148 14.85 -2.02 -7.91
C GLN A 148 15.40 -3.26 -7.18
N SER A 149 15.24 -3.32 -5.85
CA SER A 149 15.77 -4.41 -5.03
C SER A 149 15.02 -5.73 -5.24
N GLY A 150 15.66 -6.81 -4.89
CA GLY A 150 15.12 -8.18 -5.00
C GLY A 150 16.05 -9.17 -4.32
N LEU A 151 15.84 -10.48 -4.54
CA LEU A 151 16.73 -11.50 -3.98
C LEU A 151 18.16 -11.42 -4.50
N HIS A 152 18.36 -10.91 -5.72
CA HIS A 152 19.69 -10.70 -6.32
C HIS A 152 20.44 -9.52 -5.71
N ASP A 153 19.69 -8.51 -5.22
CA ASP A 153 20.19 -7.31 -4.55
C ASP A 153 19.15 -6.88 -3.49
N PRO A 154 19.22 -7.42 -2.26
CA PRO A 154 18.25 -7.12 -1.23
C PRO A 154 18.51 -5.77 -0.54
N SER A 155 18.79 -4.73 -1.33
CA SER A 155 19.17 -3.40 -0.84
C SER A 155 17.98 -2.47 -0.56
N GLY A 156 16.75 -2.98 -0.59
CA GLY A 156 15.56 -2.26 -0.17
C GLY A 156 15.60 -1.93 1.33
N ARG A 157 14.90 -0.89 1.74
CA ARG A 157 14.98 -0.32 3.08
C ARG A 157 13.61 -0.10 3.71
N VAL A 158 13.56 -0.11 5.03
CA VAL A 158 12.42 0.34 5.81
C VAL A 158 12.88 1.44 6.74
N TYR A 159 12.16 2.56 6.73
CA TYR A 159 12.46 3.73 7.53
C TYR A 159 11.36 4.03 8.56
N ARG A 160 11.76 4.74 9.62
CA ARG A 160 10.85 5.43 10.55
C ARG A 160 11.26 6.90 10.62
N LEU A 161 10.29 7.78 10.35
CA LEU A 161 10.42 9.23 10.57
C LEU A 161 9.61 9.58 11.82
N ALA A 162 10.30 10.06 12.84
CA ALA A 162 9.66 10.53 14.06
C ALA A 162 9.10 11.96 13.89
N PRO A 163 8.13 12.40 14.71
CA PRO A 163 7.56 13.74 14.64
C PRO A 163 8.58 14.88 14.84
N ASP A 164 9.68 14.60 15.52
CA ASP A 164 10.80 15.54 15.70
C ASP A 164 11.73 15.66 14.47
N GLY A 165 11.43 14.93 13.38
CA GLY A 165 12.20 14.92 12.15
C GLY A 165 13.34 13.90 12.12
N ARG A 166 13.55 13.12 13.17
CA ARG A 166 14.59 12.07 13.20
C ARG A 166 14.19 10.92 12.27
N LEU A 167 15.06 10.62 11.32
CA LEU A 167 14.89 9.55 10.33
C LEU A 167 15.82 8.37 10.64
N ASP A 168 15.23 7.27 11.09
CA ASP A 168 15.92 6.02 11.40
C ASP A 168 15.73 5.00 10.26
N MET A 169 16.80 4.36 9.82
CA MET A 169 16.70 3.19 8.95
C MET A 169 16.57 1.95 9.83
N LEU A 170 15.39 1.33 9.82
CA LEU A 170 15.09 0.14 10.62
C LEU A 170 15.64 -1.13 9.98
N LEU A 171 15.52 -1.26 8.67
CA LEU A 171 16.01 -2.38 7.87
C LEU A 171 16.70 -1.88 6.62
N GLY A 172 17.78 -2.54 6.21
CA GLY A 172 18.56 -2.17 5.01
C GLY A 172 18.88 -3.35 4.09
N ASN A 173 18.21 -4.50 4.29
CA ASN A 173 18.49 -5.75 3.58
C ASN A 173 17.20 -6.40 3.03
N CYS A 174 16.27 -5.60 2.57
CA CYS A 174 14.92 -6.05 2.19
C CYS A 174 14.83 -6.38 0.70
N PRO A 175 14.37 -7.59 0.32
CA PRO A 175 14.17 -7.96 -1.08
C PRO A 175 12.83 -7.40 -1.60
N SER A 176 12.82 -6.15 -2.05
CA SER A 176 11.64 -5.44 -2.56
C SER A 176 10.57 -5.20 -1.48
N PRO A 177 10.86 -4.40 -0.43
CA PRO A 177 9.88 -4.07 0.60
C PRO A 177 8.78 -3.21 -0.01
N ASN A 178 7.52 -3.55 0.28
CA ASN A 178 6.33 -2.98 -0.32
C ASN A 178 5.35 -2.53 0.77
N GLY A 179 4.13 -3.05 0.79
CA GLY A 179 3.15 -2.72 1.81
C GLY A 179 3.62 -3.00 3.22
N LEU A 180 3.19 -2.18 4.15
CA LEU A 180 3.52 -2.34 5.56
C LEU A 180 2.36 -1.94 6.47
N VAL A 181 2.25 -2.60 7.62
CA VAL A 181 1.21 -2.30 8.62
C VAL A 181 1.68 -2.67 10.02
N LEU A 182 1.24 -1.89 11.01
CA LEU A 182 1.49 -2.18 12.42
C LEU A 182 0.43 -3.15 12.97
N SER A 183 0.85 -3.98 13.94
CA SER A 183 -0.12 -4.68 14.79
C SER A 183 -0.97 -3.69 15.60
N PRO A 184 -2.19 -4.06 16.05
CA PRO A 184 -3.03 -3.13 16.81
C PRO A 184 -2.39 -2.60 18.11
N ASP A 185 -1.48 -3.36 18.71
CA ASP A 185 -0.70 -2.92 19.88
C ASP A 185 0.61 -2.17 19.53
N GLU A 186 0.83 -1.93 18.22
CA GLU A 186 1.98 -1.22 17.66
C GLU A 186 3.36 -1.77 18.04
N LYS A 187 3.43 -3.04 18.47
CA LYS A 187 4.71 -3.69 18.85
C LYS A 187 5.37 -4.45 17.71
N VAL A 188 4.65 -4.66 16.62
CA VAL A 188 5.15 -5.38 15.45
C VAL A 188 4.81 -4.61 14.20
N LEU A 189 5.81 -4.39 13.35
CA LEU A 189 5.62 -3.95 11.98
C LEU A 189 5.65 -5.18 11.06
N PHE A 190 4.60 -5.38 10.27
CA PHE A 190 4.57 -6.37 9.20
C PHE A 190 4.94 -5.69 7.88
N VAL A 191 5.82 -6.31 7.10
CA VAL A 191 6.31 -5.75 5.83
C VAL A 191 6.26 -6.81 4.75
N GLY A 192 5.58 -6.50 3.65
CA GLY A 192 5.57 -7.33 2.45
C GLY A 192 6.92 -7.26 1.73
N MET A 193 7.52 -8.41 1.49
CA MET A 193 8.75 -8.55 0.69
C MET A 193 8.36 -9.15 -0.66
N THR A 194 8.00 -8.29 -1.62
CA THR A 194 7.42 -8.74 -2.90
C THR A 194 8.32 -9.75 -3.60
N ARG A 195 9.61 -9.46 -3.73
CA ARG A 195 10.55 -10.36 -4.41
C ARG A 195 11.11 -11.45 -3.50
N GLY A 196 10.79 -11.40 -2.19
CA GLY A 196 11.03 -12.48 -1.25
C GLY A 196 9.86 -13.46 -1.14
N ASN A 197 8.72 -13.20 -1.79
CA ASN A 197 7.47 -13.96 -1.68
C ASN A 197 7.04 -14.21 -0.22
N CYS A 198 7.21 -13.23 0.66
CA CYS A 198 6.89 -13.38 2.07
C CYS A 198 6.49 -12.06 2.74
N VAL A 199 5.87 -12.19 3.90
CA VAL A 199 5.69 -11.08 4.85
C VAL A 199 6.68 -11.26 5.99
N TRP A 200 7.44 -10.22 6.32
CA TRP A 200 8.30 -10.22 7.51
C TRP A 200 7.55 -9.66 8.71
N ARG A 201 7.83 -10.27 9.87
CA ARG A 201 7.44 -9.79 11.19
C ARG A 201 8.63 -9.09 11.82
N VAL A 202 8.50 -7.80 12.09
CA VAL A 202 9.54 -6.91 12.58
C VAL A 202 9.16 -6.43 13.98
N PRO A 203 9.63 -7.06 15.07
CA PRO A 203 9.36 -6.59 16.42
C PRO A 203 10.02 -5.24 16.68
N LEU A 204 9.22 -4.29 17.19
CA LEU A 204 9.67 -2.96 17.59
C LEU A 204 9.99 -2.98 19.09
N GLN A 205 11.18 -2.51 19.46
CA GLN A 205 11.60 -2.39 20.85
C GLN A 205 11.10 -1.07 21.44
N ALA A 206 11.11 -0.95 22.76
CA ALA A 206 10.66 0.26 23.47
C ALA A 206 11.48 1.51 23.10
N ASP A 207 12.75 1.34 22.76
CA ASP A 207 13.64 2.42 22.25
C ASP A 207 13.44 2.72 20.76
N GLY A 208 12.53 1.98 20.11
CA GLY A 208 12.22 2.11 18.69
C GLY A 208 13.19 1.39 17.76
N SER A 209 14.17 0.65 18.28
CA SER A 209 14.98 -0.25 17.49
C SER A 209 14.20 -1.51 17.09
N VAL A 210 14.78 -2.33 16.22
CA VAL A 210 14.18 -3.59 15.77
C VAL A 210 15.08 -4.77 16.18
N SER A 211 14.46 -5.91 16.47
CA SER A 211 15.21 -7.13 16.77
C SER A 211 14.46 -8.38 16.37
N LYS A 212 15.21 -9.51 16.21
CA LYS A 212 14.62 -10.83 15.93
C LYS A 212 13.59 -10.80 14.80
N VAL A 213 13.91 -10.08 13.73
CA VAL A 213 13.10 -10.05 12.51
C VAL A 213 12.99 -11.45 11.95
N GLY A 214 11.77 -11.87 11.63
CA GLY A 214 11.53 -13.21 11.11
C GLY A 214 10.45 -13.20 10.03
N GLN A 215 10.36 -14.29 9.31
CA GLN A 215 9.32 -14.50 8.32
C GLN A 215 8.01 -14.86 9.03
N PHE A 216 6.93 -14.17 8.66
CA PHE A 216 5.60 -14.40 9.20
C PHE A 216 4.77 -15.28 8.26
N PHE A 217 4.75 -14.94 6.98
CA PHE A 217 3.94 -15.64 5.98
C PHE A 217 4.76 -15.85 4.71
N THR A 218 4.59 -17.01 4.07
CA THR A 218 5.14 -17.30 2.73
C THR A 218 4.01 -17.33 1.73
N SER A 219 4.08 -16.49 0.70
CA SER A 219 3.17 -16.56 -0.41
C SER A 219 3.76 -17.36 -1.58
N TYR A 220 2.97 -17.56 -2.62
CA TYR A 220 3.33 -18.29 -3.82
C TYR A 220 3.00 -17.46 -5.05
N GLY A 221 3.42 -17.93 -6.21
CA GLY A 221 3.08 -17.35 -7.48
C GLY A 221 4.16 -16.44 -8.07
N PRO A 222 3.87 -15.79 -9.19
CA PRO A 222 4.85 -15.01 -9.95
C PRO A 222 5.20 -13.67 -9.31
N SER A 223 4.39 -13.20 -8.37
CA SER A 223 4.63 -12.00 -7.58
C SER A 223 4.24 -12.25 -6.12
N GLY A 224 5.00 -11.69 -5.20
CA GLY A 224 4.77 -11.82 -3.76
C GLY A 224 3.77 -10.81 -3.20
N PRO A 225 3.72 -10.67 -1.85
CA PRO A 225 2.91 -9.68 -1.16
C PRO A 225 3.16 -8.27 -1.67
N ASP A 226 2.08 -7.49 -1.76
CA ASP A 226 2.08 -6.10 -2.16
C ASP A 226 1.53 -5.25 -1.01
N GLY A 227 0.43 -4.54 -1.15
CA GLY A 227 -0.19 -3.77 -0.08
C GLY A 227 -0.66 -4.63 1.10
N LEU A 228 -0.56 -4.10 2.30
CA LEU A 228 -0.98 -4.73 3.55
C LEU A 228 -1.94 -3.82 4.33
N THR A 229 -2.92 -4.44 4.99
CA THR A 229 -3.71 -3.77 6.03
C THR A 229 -3.99 -4.72 7.21
N VAL A 230 -4.57 -4.20 8.28
CA VAL A 230 -4.91 -4.94 9.49
C VAL A 230 -6.36 -4.66 9.86
N ASP A 231 -7.05 -5.61 10.46
CA ASP A 231 -8.34 -5.37 11.07
C ASP A 231 -8.26 -5.19 12.60
N CYS A 232 -9.36 -4.82 13.23
CA CYS A 232 -9.41 -4.56 14.67
C CYS A 232 -9.17 -5.80 15.55
N GLU A 233 -9.23 -7.02 14.99
CA GLU A 233 -8.84 -8.27 15.67
C GLU A 233 -7.37 -8.65 15.45
N GLY A 234 -6.62 -7.84 14.68
CA GLY A 234 -5.21 -8.06 14.40
C GLY A 234 -4.94 -9.07 13.30
N ARG A 235 -5.94 -9.42 12.48
CA ARG A 235 -5.72 -10.22 11.28
C ARG A 235 -5.05 -9.36 10.22
N ILE A 236 -4.01 -9.90 9.59
CA ILE A 236 -3.27 -9.22 8.54
C ILE A 236 -3.86 -9.59 7.19
N LEU A 237 -4.25 -8.57 6.43
CA LEU A 237 -4.75 -8.74 5.07
C LEU A 237 -3.63 -8.39 4.10
N VAL A 238 -3.38 -9.28 3.15
CA VAL A 238 -2.24 -9.21 2.23
C VAL A 238 -2.72 -9.29 0.79
N ALA A 239 -2.56 -8.22 0.02
CA ALA A 239 -2.76 -8.25 -1.42
C ALA A 239 -1.64 -9.04 -2.09
N ASN A 240 -2.00 -9.89 -3.05
CA ASN A 240 -1.04 -10.74 -3.76
C ASN A 240 -1.27 -10.68 -5.28
N PRO A 241 -0.61 -9.72 -5.96
CA PRO A 241 -0.63 -9.65 -7.41
C PRO A 241 -0.11 -10.94 -8.05
N GLY A 242 -0.54 -11.19 -9.28
CA GLY A 242 -0.22 -12.42 -10.00
C GLY A 242 -1.12 -13.59 -9.65
N LEU A 243 -1.64 -13.65 -8.42
CA LEU A 243 -2.66 -14.60 -8.00
C LEU A 243 -4.07 -14.00 -7.99
N GLY A 244 -4.20 -12.67 -8.00
CA GLY A 244 -5.48 -11.97 -7.88
C GLY A 244 -6.20 -12.26 -6.58
N ARG A 245 -5.47 -12.30 -5.47
CA ARG A 245 -6.00 -12.73 -4.17
C ARG A 245 -5.64 -11.76 -3.06
N VAL A 246 -6.51 -11.74 -2.03
CA VAL A 246 -6.17 -11.19 -0.71
C VAL A 246 -6.21 -12.33 0.30
N TRP A 247 -5.11 -12.51 1.02
CA TRP A 247 -5.01 -13.44 2.13
C TRP A 247 -5.40 -12.73 3.41
N VAL A 248 -6.32 -13.30 4.20
CA VAL A 248 -6.64 -12.86 5.56
C VAL A 248 -5.98 -13.84 6.53
N LEU A 249 -4.96 -13.36 7.24
CA LEU A 249 -4.09 -14.17 8.10
C LEU A 249 -4.40 -13.92 9.57
N ASN A 250 -4.53 -14.98 10.37
CA ASN A 250 -4.61 -14.85 11.82
C ASN A 250 -3.23 -14.60 12.45
N HIS A 251 -3.16 -14.46 13.77
CA HIS A 251 -1.92 -14.21 14.52
C HIS A 251 -0.84 -15.32 14.39
N ARG A 252 -1.20 -16.49 13.88
CA ARG A 252 -0.30 -17.62 13.59
C ARG A 252 0.14 -17.67 12.12
N ALA A 253 -0.22 -16.65 11.33
CA ALA A 253 -0.03 -16.64 9.88
C ALA A 253 -0.81 -17.72 9.12
N GLU A 254 -1.85 -18.28 9.72
CA GLU A 254 -2.74 -19.22 9.05
C GLU A 254 -3.77 -18.43 8.22
N PRO A 255 -3.92 -18.69 6.93
CA PRO A 255 -5.01 -18.12 6.14
C PRO A 255 -6.35 -18.61 6.67
N VAL A 256 -7.20 -17.67 7.11
CA VAL A 256 -8.56 -17.97 7.60
C VAL A 256 -9.63 -17.60 6.57
N GLU A 257 -9.31 -16.68 5.66
CA GLU A 257 -10.16 -16.25 4.56
C GLU A 257 -9.29 -15.89 3.36
N VAL A 258 -9.80 -16.11 2.16
CA VAL A 258 -9.20 -15.70 0.89
C VAL A 258 -10.23 -14.96 0.06
N LEU A 259 -9.96 -13.73 -0.30
CA LEU A 259 -10.76 -13.01 -1.29
C LEU A 259 -10.17 -13.26 -2.68
N ILE A 260 -11.03 -13.65 -3.61
CA ILE A 260 -10.72 -13.79 -5.04
C ILE A 260 -11.55 -12.79 -5.83
N ASN A 261 -11.21 -12.56 -7.09
CA ASN A 261 -11.98 -11.71 -7.97
C ASN A 261 -11.89 -12.18 -9.43
N SER A 262 -12.85 -11.73 -10.25
CA SER A 262 -12.93 -12.03 -11.68
C SER A 262 -12.40 -10.89 -12.57
N ALA A 263 -12.00 -9.74 -12.00
CA ALA A 263 -11.61 -8.57 -12.80
C ALA A 263 -10.18 -8.69 -13.35
N GLY A 264 -9.29 -9.37 -12.61
CA GLY A 264 -7.89 -9.54 -13.03
C GLY A 264 -7.04 -10.21 -11.94
N THR A 265 -5.76 -10.34 -12.21
CA THR A 265 -4.82 -11.00 -11.28
C THR A 265 -3.89 -10.04 -10.55
N SER A 266 -4.03 -8.73 -10.77
CA SER A 266 -3.08 -7.72 -10.25
C SER A 266 -3.69 -6.91 -9.11
N LEU A 267 -4.15 -7.60 -8.04
CA LEU A 267 -4.55 -6.96 -6.79
C LEU A 267 -3.32 -6.41 -6.09
N THR A 268 -3.17 -5.09 -6.08
CA THR A 268 -1.95 -4.43 -5.60
C THR A 268 -2.07 -3.92 -4.18
N ASN A 269 -3.15 -3.22 -3.82
CA ASN A 269 -3.25 -2.64 -2.49
C ASN A 269 -4.68 -2.64 -1.97
N LEU A 270 -4.86 -2.31 -0.68
CA LEU A 270 -6.15 -2.42 -0.01
C LEU A 270 -6.28 -1.46 1.17
N CYS A 271 -7.49 -0.97 1.41
CA CYS A 271 -7.81 -0.22 2.61
C CYS A 271 -9.24 -0.50 3.08
N PHE A 272 -9.46 -0.37 4.38
CA PHE A 272 -10.80 -0.35 4.94
C PHE A 272 -11.45 1.02 4.75
N GLY A 273 -12.78 1.03 4.61
CA GLY A 273 -13.58 2.23 4.50
C GLY A 273 -15.07 1.98 4.74
N GLY A 274 -15.90 2.97 4.38
CA GLY A 274 -17.31 3.00 4.72
C GLY A 274 -17.54 3.52 6.15
N ASP A 275 -18.79 3.87 6.48
CA ASP A 275 -19.14 4.49 7.77
C ASP A 275 -18.81 3.61 8.98
N ASP A 276 -18.85 2.30 8.81
CA ASP A 276 -18.55 1.32 9.85
C ASP A 276 -17.18 0.64 9.69
N MET A 277 -16.35 1.12 8.77
CA MET A 277 -15.02 0.58 8.46
C MET A 277 -15.01 -0.92 8.14
N LYS A 278 -16.10 -1.47 7.62
CA LYS A 278 -16.20 -2.90 7.24
C LYS A 278 -16.17 -3.15 5.74
N THR A 279 -16.08 -2.12 4.92
CA THR A 279 -15.87 -2.29 3.48
C THR A 279 -14.37 -2.30 3.20
N LEU A 280 -13.86 -3.39 2.65
CA LEU A 280 -12.50 -3.46 2.14
C LEU A 280 -12.52 -3.05 0.68
N TYR A 281 -11.81 -1.97 0.34
CA TYR A 281 -11.54 -1.55 -1.04
C TYR A 281 -10.18 -2.07 -1.48
N MET A 282 -10.08 -2.49 -2.74
CA MET A 282 -8.88 -3.10 -3.30
C MET A 282 -8.62 -2.55 -4.70
N THR A 283 -7.39 -2.18 -5.01
CA THR A 283 -6.97 -1.76 -6.35
C THR A 283 -6.61 -2.98 -7.19
N GLU A 284 -7.17 -3.07 -8.41
CA GLU A 284 -6.79 -4.04 -9.43
C GLU A 284 -6.19 -3.27 -10.63
N SER A 285 -4.87 -3.37 -10.77
CA SER A 285 -4.09 -2.41 -11.56
C SER A 285 -4.11 -2.69 -13.07
N VAL A 286 -4.32 -3.93 -13.51
CA VAL A 286 -4.35 -4.27 -14.95
C VAL A 286 -5.66 -3.84 -15.58
N SER A 287 -6.79 -4.15 -14.94
CA SER A 287 -8.11 -3.76 -15.45
C SER A 287 -8.47 -2.30 -15.16
N GLY A 288 -7.70 -1.63 -14.30
CA GLY A 288 -8.05 -0.29 -13.81
C GLY A 288 -9.32 -0.29 -12.95
N SER A 289 -9.53 -1.35 -12.19
CA SER A 289 -10.72 -1.51 -11.34
C SER A 289 -10.40 -1.23 -9.89
N VAL A 290 -11.39 -0.74 -9.16
CA VAL A 290 -11.46 -0.82 -7.71
C VAL A 290 -12.49 -1.88 -7.35
N LEU A 291 -12.08 -2.83 -6.52
CA LEU A 291 -12.95 -3.88 -6.02
C LEU A 291 -13.39 -3.55 -4.60
N LYS A 292 -14.46 -4.18 -4.13
CA LYS A 292 -14.90 -4.12 -2.73
C LYS A 292 -15.36 -5.46 -2.21
N ALA A 293 -15.17 -5.67 -0.92
CA ALA A 293 -15.73 -6.82 -0.19
C ALA A 293 -16.23 -6.36 1.19
N ARG A 294 -17.34 -6.93 1.63
CA ARG A 294 -17.83 -6.69 2.98
C ARG A 294 -17.09 -7.60 3.96
N MET A 295 -16.40 -7.05 4.93
CA MET A 295 -15.64 -7.80 5.94
C MET A 295 -16.46 -8.03 7.21
N LYS A 296 -16.19 -9.15 7.89
CA LYS A 296 -16.84 -9.51 9.18
C LYS A 296 -16.35 -8.58 10.30
N VAL A 297 -15.08 -8.24 10.27
CA VAL A 297 -14.40 -7.36 11.25
C VAL A 297 -14.03 -6.05 10.59
N ALA A 298 -14.22 -4.96 11.32
CA ALA A 298 -13.85 -3.62 10.87
C ALA A 298 -12.33 -3.43 10.82
N GLY A 299 -11.85 -2.58 9.92
CA GLY A 299 -10.51 -2.03 9.97
C GLY A 299 -10.39 -0.92 11.02
N PRO A 300 -9.15 -0.52 11.35
CA PRO A 300 -8.91 0.63 12.21
C PRO A 300 -9.42 1.92 11.55
N LEU A 301 -9.75 2.90 12.38
CA LEU A 301 -10.05 4.23 11.89
C LEU A 301 -8.83 4.82 11.16
N PRO A 302 -9.04 5.63 10.10
CA PRO A 302 -7.96 6.31 9.43
C PRO A 302 -7.13 7.15 10.41
N HIS A 303 -5.81 7.16 10.20
CA HIS A 303 -4.91 7.98 11.01
C HIS A 303 -5.33 9.45 10.93
N ARG A 304 -5.22 10.15 12.07
CA ARG A 304 -5.31 11.60 12.16
C ARG A 304 -4.07 12.09 12.90
N ALA A 305 -3.25 12.89 12.24
CA ALA A 305 -2.17 13.57 12.93
C ALA A 305 -2.75 14.40 14.10
N LYS A 306 -2.13 14.28 15.26
CA LYS A 306 -2.48 15.16 16.38
C LYS A 306 -1.99 16.56 16.02
N THR A 307 -2.91 17.47 15.78
CA THR A 307 -2.66 18.91 15.66
C THR A 307 -2.13 19.48 16.96
#